data_107549c28179906cd4cc9bcb8c68b923
#
_entry.id   107549c28179906cd4cc9bcb8c68b923
#
_cell.length_a   1.000
_cell.length_b   1.000
_cell.length_c   1.000
_cell.angle_alpha   90.00
_cell.angle_beta   90.00
_cell.angle_gamma   90.00
#
_symmetry.space_group_name_H-M   'P 1'
#
loop_
_entity.id
_entity.type
_entity.pdbx_description
1 polymer ?
#
loop_
_entity_poly.entity_id
_entity_poly.type
_entity_poly.pdbx_seq_one_letter_code
_entity_poly.pdbx_strand_id
1 'polypeptide(L)'
;PNTTVSGYYEQNYLTLLETTKPHSFKSTIQQTRHRLWKVRAKQVILATGMIERPLVFANNDRPGIMLSSAIREYINKYGVTPGQNPLIFTNNDDAYRTAITMRQHNINVVAIVDIRENPNSELFRQAREMKIPVHVGSAVVTTKGYSRIKSATIMKLSSDGKTLTGGRRILGCDCLAMSGGWNPAIHLFSQSGGKVKWNHELATFIPGGATQNVLAIGGCNGAADLAKSLKEGLKAGISAARLSGNKGHPPATPSVQEPVQSATRFVLPIPTQKNKFVSEKVFIDFQNDVTLSDIQ
;
A
#
# COMPACT_ATOMS: atom_id res chain seq x y z
N PRO A 1 4.27 -17.73 -14.10
CA PRO A 1 5.35 -18.70 -13.92
C PRO A 1 6.06 -18.44 -12.61
N ASN A 2 6.48 -19.46 -11.92
CA ASN A 2 6.98 -19.47 -10.56
C ASN A 2 8.43 -18.95 -10.48
N THR A 3 8.68 -17.71 -10.90
CA THR A 3 10.02 -17.13 -10.98
C THR A 3 10.04 -15.77 -10.30
N THR A 4 10.96 -15.58 -9.38
CA THR A 4 11.18 -14.35 -8.63
C THR A 4 12.52 -13.72 -9.00
N VAL A 5 12.55 -12.42 -9.27
CA VAL A 5 13.80 -11.67 -9.40
C VAL A 5 14.41 -11.51 -8.02
N SER A 6 15.57 -12.11 -7.78
CA SER A 6 16.27 -12.08 -6.50
C SER A 6 17.35 -10.98 -6.40
N GLY A 7 17.74 -10.38 -7.54
CA GLY A 7 18.69 -9.29 -7.55
C GLY A 7 18.79 -8.61 -8.91
N TYR A 8 19.13 -7.31 -8.89
CA TYR A 8 19.39 -6.50 -10.07
C TYR A 8 20.65 -5.67 -9.84
N TYR A 9 21.67 -5.95 -10.61
CA TYR A 9 23.03 -5.46 -10.43
C TYR A 9 23.47 -4.61 -11.63
N GLU A 10 24.71 -4.20 -11.63
CA GLU A 10 25.34 -3.38 -12.69
C GLU A 10 25.27 -4.06 -14.07
N GLN A 11 25.31 -3.23 -15.13
CA GLN A 11 25.28 -3.67 -16.53
C GLN A 11 24.03 -4.51 -16.88
N ASN A 12 22.89 -4.17 -16.30
CA ASN A 12 21.61 -4.89 -16.47
C ASN A 12 21.71 -6.39 -16.21
N TYR A 13 22.50 -6.78 -15.20
CA TYR A 13 22.62 -8.15 -14.76
C TYR A 13 21.59 -8.47 -13.69
N LEU A 14 20.75 -9.48 -13.96
CA LEU A 14 19.70 -9.93 -13.06
C LEU A 14 19.90 -11.37 -12.65
N THR A 15 19.52 -11.69 -11.42
CA THR A 15 19.38 -13.05 -10.94
C THR A 15 17.90 -13.35 -10.70
N LEU A 16 17.44 -14.52 -11.18
CA LEU A 16 16.06 -14.95 -11.03
C LEU A 16 16.03 -16.37 -10.48
N LEU A 17 15.20 -16.58 -9.47
CA LEU A 17 14.98 -17.90 -8.89
C LEU A 17 13.65 -18.47 -9.39
N GLU A 18 13.73 -19.53 -10.18
CA GLU A 18 12.59 -20.29 -10.67
C GLU A 18 12.32 -21.48 -9.77
N THR A 19 11.07 -21.64 -9.31
CA THR A 19 10.59 -22.85 -8.65
C THR A 19 10.00 -23.78 -9.68
N THR A 20 10.68 -24.87 -10.01
CA THR A 20 10.32 -25.76 -11.13
C THR A 20 9.18 -26.73 -10.81
N LYS A 21 8.96 -27.05 -9.52
CA LYS A 21 7.87 -27.93 -9.08
C LYS A 21 7.28 -27.49 -7.73
N PRO A 22 5.95 -27.61 -7.55
CA PRO A 22 5.37 -27.43 -6.23
C PRO A 22 5.87 -28.53 -5.27
N HIS A 23 5.90 -28.21 -3.96
CA HIS A 23 6.27 -29.17 -2.92
C HIS A 23 5.34 -30.39 -2.96
N SER A 24 5.81 -31.49 -3.53
CA SER A 24 5.17 -32.79 -3.39
C SER A 24 5.94 -33.60 -2.37
N PHE A 25 5.31 -33.99 -1.27
CA PHE A 25 5.91 -34.83 -0.22
C PHE A 25 6.23 -36.26 -0.66
N LYS A 26 5.90 -36.65 -1.89
CA LYS A 26 5.96 -38.07 -2.38
C LYS A 26 7.04 -38.34 -3.43
N SER A 27 7.94 -37.44 -3.78
CA SER A 27 8.96 -37.76 -4.77
C SER A 27 10.26 -38.24 -4.13
N THR A 28 10.56 -39.52 -4.28
CA THR A 28 11.84 -40.19 -3.91
C THR A 28 12.98 -39.89 -4.89
N ILE A 29 12.74 -39.15 -5.97
CA ILE A 29 13.75 -38.85 -6.98
C ILE A 29 14.31 -37.47 -6.77
N GLN A 30 15.62 -37.33 -6.72
CA GLN A 30 16.39 -36.08 -6.67
C GLN A 30 16.10 -35.24 -7.93
N GLN A 31 15.02 -34.45 -7.91
CA GLN A 31 14.65 -33.53 -9.00
C GLN A 31 15.02 -32.12 -8.62
N THR A 32 15.58 -31.36 -9.57
CA THR A 32 15.88 -29.94 -9.40
C THR A 32 14.59 -29.17 -8.97
N ARG A 33 14.59 -28.64 -7.76
CA ARG A 33 13.45 -27.87 -7.20
C ARG A 33 13.51 -26.41 -7.58
N HIS A 34 14.72 -25.89 -7.70
CA HIS A 34 14.98 -24.49 -8.02
C HIS A 34 16.02 -24.39 -9.13
N ARG A 35 15.84 -23.39 -9.98
CA ARG A 35 16.78 -23.01 -11.01
C ARG A 35 17.13 -21.53 -10.86
N LEU A 36 18.43 -21.24 -10.76
CA LEU A 36 18.92 -19.87 -10.76
C LEU A 36 19.25 -19.46 -12.19
N TRP A 37 18.54 -18.46 -12.68
CA TRP A 37 18.82 -17.83 -13.95
C TRP A 37 19.74 -16.62 -13.73
N LYS A 38 20.74 -16.49 -14.60
CA LYS A 38 21.62 -15.33 -14.71
C LYS A 38 21.32 -14.68 -16.05
N VAL A 39 20.76 -13.48 -16.03
CA VAL A 39 20.27 -12.79 -17.23
C VAL A 39 20.99 -11.47 -17.38
N ARG A 40 21.49 -11.16 -18.57
CA ARG A 40 21.98 -9.84 -18.93
C ARG A 40 21.09 -9.28 -20.04
N ALA A 41 20.42 -8.15 -19.74
CA ALA A 41 19.42 -7.57 -20.61
C ALA A 41 19.91 -6.28 -21.27
N LYS A 42 19.48 -6.02 -22.51
CA LYS A 42 19.73 -4.72 -23.17
C LYS A 42 18.91 -3.60 -22.51
N GLN A 43 17.70 -3.92 -22.05
CA GLN A 43 16.78 -3.01 -21.40
C GLN A 43 16.05 -3.77 -20.30
N VAL A 44 15.87 -3.13 -19.15
CA VAL A 44 15.06 -3.64 -18.04
C VAL A 44 13.85 -2.73 -17.84
N ILE A 45 12.68 -3.32 -17.65
CA ILE A 45 11.45 -2.59 -17.29
C ILE A 45 11.01 -3.10 -15.91
N LEU A 46 10.99 -2.20 -14.92
CA LEU A 46 10.53 -2.49 -13.58
C LEU A 46 9.07 -2.08 -13.42
N ALA A 47 8.19 -3.08 -13.33
CA ALA A 47 6.75 -2.93 -13.09
C ALA A 47 6.39 -3.57 -11.74
N THR A 48 7.18 -3.31 -10.70
CA THR A 48 7.13 -3.95 -9.39
C THR A 48 5.96 -3.49 -8.52
N GLY A 49 5.22 -2.47 -8.97
CA GLY A 49 4.03 -1.98 -8.31
C GLY A 49 4.31 -1.14 -7.06
N MET A 50 3.36 -1.15 -6.14
CA MET A 50 3.38 -0.39 -4.88
C MET A 50 3.00 -1.30 -3.72
N ILE A 51 3.45 -0.94 -2.53
CA ILE A 51 3.13 -1.61 -1.26
C ILE A 51 2.32 -0.63 -0.41
N GLU A 52 1.17 -1.08 0.11
CA GLU A 52 0.34 -0.25 0.99
C GLU A 52 1.10 0.06 2.29
N ARG A 53 1.04 1.32 2.70
CA ARG A 53 1.72 1.83 3.89
C ARG A 53 0.78 1.82 5.09
N PRO A 54 1.23 1.34 6.27
CA PRO A 54 0.47 1.48 7.51
C PRO A 54 0.39 2.95 7.95
N LEU A 55 -0.56 3.24 8.85
CA LEU A 55 -0.62 4.49 9.59
C LEU A 55 0.03 4.30 10.97
N VAL A 56 0.73 5.34 11.44
CA VAL A 56 1.51 5.32 12.68
C VAL A 56 0.74 6.03 13.78
N PHE A 57 0.21 5.27 14.72
CA PHE A 57 -0.58 5.73 15.86
C PHE A 57 -0.37 4.83 17.09
N ALA A 58 -0.81 5.25 18.27
CA ALA A 58 -0.57 4.49 19.49
C ALA A 58 -1.27 3.11 19.50
N ASN A 59 -0.54 2.08 19.94
CA ASN A 59 -1.00 0.69 19.99
C ASN A 59 -1.46 0.15 18.62
N ASN A 60 -0.72 0.48 17.57
CA ASN A 60 -1.00 0.09 16.19
C ASN A 60 -0.57 -1.35 15.83
N ASP A 61 0.04 -2.07 16.76
CA ASP A 61 0.48 -3.46 16.65
C ASP A 61 -0.56 -4.51 17.11
N ARG A 62 -1.71 -4.04 17.57
CA ARG A 62 -2.72 -4.92 18.19
C ARG A 62 -3.31 -5.89 17.19
N PRO A 63 -3.47 -7.20 17.53
CA PRO A 63 -4.13 -8.18 16.65
C PRO A 63 -5.51 -7.71 16.22
N GLY A 64 -5.83 -7.87 14.93
CA GLY A 64 -7.04 -7.36 14.29
C GLY A 64 -6.85 -6.00 13.59
N ILE A 65 -5.65 -5.39 13.69
CA ILE A 65 -5.26 -4.25 12.86
C ILE A 65 -4.56 -4.80 11.62
N MET A 66 -5.03 -4.44 10.43
CA MET A 66 -4.55 -4.96 9.15
C MET A 66 -4.53 -3.87 8.09
N LEU A 67 -3.74 -4.06 7.04
CA LEU A 67 -3.81 -3.19 5.86
C LEU A 67 -5.15 -3.36 5.15
N SER A 68 -5.68 -2.26 4.66
CA SER A 68 -7.01 -2.18 4.04
C SER A 68 -7.10 -3.04 2.77
N SER A 69 -6.06 -3.03 1.93
CA SER A 69 -6.00 -3.87 0.72
C SER A 69 -5.94 -5.36 1.05
N ALA A 70 -5.23 -5.75 2.10
CA ALA A 70 -5.17 -7.14 2.54
C ALA A 70 -6.55 -7.67 2.95
N ILE A 71 -7.31 -6.88 3.70
CA ILE A 71 -8.69 -7.24 4.08
C ILE A 71 -9.57 -7.40 2.83
N ARG A 72 -9.48 -6.48 1.88
CA ARG A 72 -10.22 -6.54 0.61
C ARG A 72 -9.84 -7.81 -0.18
N GLU A 73 -8.57 -8.21 -0.18
CA GLU A 73 -8.13 -9.44 -0.82
C GLU A 73 -8.69 -10.69 -0.12
N TYR A 74 -8.70 -10.72 1.22
CA TYR A 74 -9.32 -11.81 1.99
C TYR A 74 -10.79 -12.00 1.61
N ILE A 75 -11.54 -10.92 1.49
CA ILE A 75 -12.96 -10.98 1.12
C ILE A 75 -13.12 -11.46 -0.33
N ASN A 76 -12.44 -10.80 -1.29
CA ASN A 76 -12.67 -11.05 -2.71
C ASN A 76 -12.09 -12.37 -3.21
N LYS A 77 -10.95 -12.81 -2.67
CA LYS A 77 -10.24 -13.99 -3.16
C LYS A 77 -10.54 -15.24 -2.36
N TYR A 78 -10.73 -15.09 -1.04
CA TYR A 78 -10.88 -16.22 -0.15
C TYR A 78 -12.27 -16.32 0.49
N GLY A 79 -13.16 -15.33 0.31
CA GLY A 79 -14.50 -15.32 0.91
C GLY A 79 -14.47 -15.24 2.44
N VAL A 80 -13.40 -14.67 3.02
CA VAL A 80 -13.18 -14.61 4.48
C VAL A 80 -13.20 -13.17 4.94
N THR A 81 -13.91 -12.90 6.05
CA THR A 81 -13.87 -11.59 6.72
C THR A 81 -13.02 -11.65 7.98
N PRO A 82 -12.05 -10.75 8.17
CA PRO A 82 -11.23 -10.68 9.38
C PRO A 82 -11.97 -10.21 10.63
N GLY A 83 -13.14 -9.62 10.50
CA GLY A 83 -13.98 -9.16 11.61
C GLY A 83 -15.42 -8.92 11.19
N GLN A 84 -16.33 -8.81 12.16
CA GLN A 84 -17.76 -8.57 11.93
C GLN A 84 -18.13 -7.09 12.00
N ASN A 85 -17.34 -6.29 12.76
CA ASN A 85 -17.53 -4.87 12.99
C ASN A 85 -16.25 -4.09 12.66
N PRO A 86 -15.82 -4.06 11.38
CA PRO A 86 -14.60 -3.39 10.98
C PRO A 86 -14.74 -1.86 11.05
N LEU A 87 -13.67 -1.21 11.49
CA LEU A 87 -13.43 0.22 11.40
C LEU A 87 -12.38 0.48 10.30
N ILE A 88 -12.58 1.49 9.47
CA ILE A 88 -11.60 1.90 8.46
C ILE A 88 -10.86 3.14 8.94
N PHE A 89 -9.53 3.17 8.79
CA PHE A 89 -8.71 4.34 9.09
C PHE A 89 -7.80 4.68 7.92
N THR A 90 -7.92 5.89 7.38
CA THR A 90 -7.28 6.23 6.11
C THR A 90 -6.87 7.70 5.96
N ASN A 91 -5.98 7.93 5.00
CA ASN A 91 -5.60 9.24 4.47
C ASN A 91 -5.76 9.35 2.94
N ASN A 92 -6.38 8.36 2.30
CA ASN A 92 -6.48 8.23 0.85
C ASN A 92 -7.80 7.58 0.42
N ASP A 93 -8.07 7.52 -0.87
CA ASP A 93 -9.35 7.02 -1.39
C ASP A 93 -9.43 5.50 -1.52
N ASP A 94 -8.29 4.79 -1.60
CA ASP A 94 -8.34 3.34 -1.85
C ASP A 94 -9.02 2.56 -0.72
N ALA A 95 -8.89 3.04 0.53
CA ALA A 95 -9.55 2.40 1.67
C ALA A 95 -11.09 2.45 1.60
N TYR A 96 -11.65 3.45 0.91
CA TYR A 96 -13.09 3.50 0.65
C TYR A 96 -13.56 2.32 -0.21
N ARG A 97 -12.74 1.84 -1.16
CA ARG A 97 -13.02 0.61 -1.92
C ARG A 97 -13.21 -0.59 -0.99
N THR A 98 -12.40 -0.68 0.06
CA THR A 98 -12.52 -1.75 1.06
C THR A 98 -13.83 -1.65 1.84
N ALA A 99 -14.20 -0.43 2.28
CA ALA A 99 -15.48 -0.21 2.96
C ALA A 99 -16.68 -0.56 2.07
N ILE A 100 -16.64 -0.16 0.80
CA ILE A 100 -17.67 -0.46 -0.21
C ILE A 100 -17.76 -1.97 -0.43
N THR A 101 -16.62 -2.64 -0.64
CA THR A 101 -16.55 -4.10 -0.78
C THR A 101 -17.16 -4.80 0.43
N MET A 102 -16.82 -4.39 1.65
CA MET A 102 -17.41 -4.94 2.88
C MET A 102 -18.92 -4.80 2.88
N ARG A 103 -19.47 -3.61 2.56
CA ARG A 103 -20.92 -3.38 2.53
C ARG A 103 -21.62 -4.20 1.44
N GLN A 104 -20.99 -4.41 0.29
CA GLN A 104 -21.50 -5.29 -0.77
C GLN A 104 -21.59 -6.76 -0.33
N HIS A 105 -20.73 -7.18 0.61
CA HIS A 105 -20.74 -8.50 1.23
C HIS A 105 -21.50 -8.55 2.57
N ASN A 106 -22.38 -7.57 2.84
CA ASN A 106 -23.20 -7.48 4.06
C ASN A 106 -22.39 -7.41 5.37
N ILE A 107 -21.13 -6.95 5.33
CA ILE A 107 -20.31 -6.72 6.53
C ILE A 107 -20.65 -5.33 7.07
N ASN A 108 -20.89 -5.24 8.37
CA ASN A 108 -21.28 -4.00 9.03
C ASN A 108 -20.08 -3.10 9.32
N VAL A 109 -19.74 -2.20 8.38
CA VAL A 109 -18.67 -1.21 8.59
C VAL A 109 -19.11 -0.19 9.63
N VAL A 110 -18.41 -0.15 10.77
CA VAL A 110 -18.71 0.75 11.90
C VAL A 110 -18.59 2.23 11.47
N ALA A 111 -17.47 2.59 10.87
CA ALA A 111 -17.24 3.92 10.32
C ALA A 111 -15.97 3.93 9.45
N ILE A 112 -15.81 5.01 8.68
CA ILE A 112 -14.54 5.40 8.05
C ILE A 112 -14.02 6.62 8.82
N VAL A 113 -12.78 6.56 9.30
CA VAL A 113 -12.04 7.67 9.91
C VAL A 113 -11.03 8.16 8.91
N ASP A 114 -11.21 9.36 8.38
CA ASP A 114 -10.35 9.95 7.36
C ASP A 114 -9.66 11.19 7.91
N ILE A 115 -8.33 11.21 7.85
CA ILE A 115 -7.55 12.36 8.33
C ILE A 115 -7.69 13.60 7.44
N ARG A 116 -8.18 13.45 6.21
CA ARG A 116 -8.47 14.56 5.31
C ARG A 116 -9.72 15.29 5.76
N GLU A 117 -9.73 16.60 5.62
CA GLU A 117 -10.89 17.44 6.02
C GLU A 117 -11.99 17.41 4.96
N ASN A 118 -11.61 17.42 3.69
CA ASN A 118 -12.52 17.57 2.58
C ASN A 118 -12.23 16.53 1.45
N PRO A 119 -12.38 15.22 1.71
CA PRO A 119 -12.29 14.24 0.63
C PRO A 119 -13.46 14.45 -0.35
N ASN A 120 -13.17 14.49 -1.65
CA ASN A 120 -14.17 14.76 -2.70
C ASN A 120 -14.00 13.81 -3.88
N SER A 121 -13.84 12.53 -3.61
CA SER A 121 -13.76 11.50 -4.64
C SER A 121 -15.11 10.84 -4.90
N GLU A 122 -15.21 10.15 -6.02
CA GLU A 122 -16.37 9.31 -6.33
C GLU A 122 -16.57 8.23 -5.25
N LEU A 123 -15.50 7.60 -4.79
CA LEU A 123 -15.54 6.56 -3.76
C LEU A 123 -16.04 7.10 -2.41
N PHE A 124 -15.67 8.34 -2.06
CA PHE A 124 -16.21 8.99 -0.87
C PHE A 124 -17.72 9.20 -1.00
N ARG A 125 -18.22 9.69 -2.15
CA ARG A 125 -19.65 9.85 -2.40
C ARG A 125 -20.40 8.53 -2.32
N GLN A 126 -19.89 7.50 -2.99
CA GLN A 126 -20.47 6.16 -2.97
C GLN A 126 -20.56 5.57 -1.55
N ALA A 127 -19.53 5.72 -0.73
CA ALA A 127 -19.57 5.25 0.65
C ALA A 127 -20.67 5.97 1.45
N ARG A 128 -20.87 7.27 1.23
CA ARG A 128 -21.95 8.04 1.88
C ARG A 128 -23.34 7.63 1.40
N GLU A 129 -23.52 7.37 0.11
CA GLU A 129 -24.78 6.84 -0.45
C GLU A 129 -25.13 5.48 0.16
N MET A 130 -24.12 4.64 0.44
CA MET A 130 -24.28 3.37 1.16
C MET A 130 -24.50 3.56 2.68
N LYS A 131 -24.65 4.81 3.15
CA LYS A 131 -24.90 5.18 4.55
C LYS A 131 -23.80 4.70 5.50
N ILE A 132 -22.56 4.61 5.04
CA ILE A 132 -21.41 4.32 5.91
C ILE A 132 -21.07 5.63 6.66
N PRO A 133 -21.00 5.60 8.02
CA PRO A 133 -20.57 6.78 8.78
C PRO A 133 -19.14 7.18 8.43
N VAL A 134 -18.91 8.48 8.16
CA VAL A 134 -17.57 9.00 7.84
C VAL A 134 -17.20 10.12 8.79
N HIS A 135 -16.06 9.98 9.45
CA HIS A 135 -15.46 11.00 10.33
C HIS A 135 -14.27 11.64 9.62
N VAL A 136 -14.53 12.72 8.86
CA VAL A 136 -13.48 13.51 8.17
C VAL A 136 -12.69 14.38 9.15
N GLY A 137 -11.45 14.74 8.81
CA GLY A 137 -10.55 15.54 9.65
C GLY A 137 -10.31 14.88 11.02
N SER A 138 -10.33 13.55 11.07
CA SER A 138 -10.24 12.80 12.32
C SER A 138 -9.20 11.70 12.20
N ALA A 139 -8.59 11.33 13.32
CA ALA A 139 -7.60 10.27 13.38
C ALA A 139 -7.94 9.25 14.46
N VAL A 140 -7.56 7.99 14.23
CA VAL A 140 -7.46 7.00 15.29
C VAL A 140 -6.20 7.34 16.09
N VAL A 141 -6.36 7.62 17.38
CA VAL A 141 -5.27 8.04 18.24
C VAL A 141 -4.70 6.91 19.08
N THR A 142 -5.53 5.95 19.45
CA THR A 142 -5.12 4.72 20.15
C THR A 142 -6.18 3.63 20.02
N THR A 143 -5.80 2.40 20.32
CA THR A 143 -6.70 1.25 20.32
C THR A 143 -6.72 0.56 21.69
N LYS A 144 -7.79 -0.18 21.98
CA LYS A 144 -7.94 -1.00 23.19
C LYS A 144 -8.31 -2.44 22.83
N GLY A 145 -7.86 -3.37 23.65
CA GLY A 145 -8.07 -4.82 23.55
C GLY A 145 -6.87 -5.56 24.13
N TYR A 146 -6.98 -6.85 24.36
CA TYR A 146 -5.88 -7.69 24.85
C TYR A 146 -5.41 -8.64 23.74
N SER A 147 -6.10 -9.74 23.54
CA SER A 147 -5.79 -10.72 22.48
C SER A 147 -6.23 -10.25 21.08
N ARG A 148 -7.09 -9.23 21.01
CA ARG A 148 -7.62 -8.64 19.79
C ARG A 148 -8.12 -7.23 20.07
N ILE A 149 -8.16 -6.39 19.03
CA ILE A 149 -8.79 -5.07 19.12
C ILE A 149 -10.26 -5.19 19.52
N LYS A 150 -10.71 -4.34 20.45
CA LYS A 150 -12.11 -4.22 20.90
C LYS A 150 -12.68 -2.84 20.65
N SER A 151 -11.83 -1.83 20.57
CA SER A 151 -12.24 -0.46 20.25
C SER A 151 -11.07 0.39 19.78
N ALA A 152 -11.40 1.46 19.07
CA ALA A 152 -10.48 2.53 18.71
C ALA A 152 -10.99 3.86 19.27
N THR A 153 -10.08 4.70 19.75
CA THR A 153 -10.38 6.07 20.17
C THR A 153 -10.05 7.00 19.01
N ILE A 154 -11.01 7.82 18.61
CA ILE A 154 -10.86 8.82 17.56
C ILE A 154 -10.94 10.23 18.12
N MET A 155 -10.21 11.17 17.50
CA MET A 155 -10.25 12.60 17.78
C MET A 155 -10.10 13.40 16.49
N LYS A 156 -10.52 14.64 16.54
CA LYS A 156 -10.25 15.60 15.46
C LYS A 156 -8.76 15.91 15.39
N LEU A 157 -8.25 16.04 14.16
CA LEU A 157 -6.88 16.44 13.87
C LEU A 157 -6.87 17.90 13.41
N SER A 158 -5.94 18.70 13.94
CA SER A 158 -5.73 20.08 13.47
C SER A 158 -5.38 20.13 11.98
N SER A 159 -5.60 21.25 11.33
CA SER A 159 -5.32 21.41 9.88
C SER A 159 -3.84 21.20 9.53
N ASP A 160 -2.93 21.54 10.43
CA ASP A 160 -1.48 21.29 10.28
C ASP A 160 -1.07 19.83 10.60
N GLY A 161 -1.98 19.00 11.11
CA GLY A 161 -1.74 17.62 11.47
C GLY A 161 -0.90 17.39 12.74
N LYS A 162 -0.58 18.43 13.49
CA LYS A 162 0.37 18.36 14.62
C LYS A 162 -0.30 18.18 15.98
N THR A 163 -1.58 18.49 16.10
CA THR A 163 -2.30 18.44 17.38
C THR A 163 -3.66 17.77 17.25
N LEU A 164 -4.13 17.23 18.37
CA LEU A 164 -5.47 16.66 18.50
C LEU A 164 -6.40 17.70 19.11
N THR A 165 -7.60 17.82 18.56
CA THR A 165 -8.62 18.78 19.01
C THR A 165 -9.94 18.08 19.30
N GLY A 166 -10.82 18.75 20.04
CA GLY A 166 -12.16 18.25 20.38
C GLY A 166 -12.16 17.08 21.38
N GLY A 167 -13.34 16.53 21.60
CA GLY A 167 -13.57 15.44 22.53
C GLY A 167 -13.16 14.07 21.98
N ARG A 168 -12.81 13.16 22.88
CA ARG A 168 -12.57 11.74 22.56
C ARG A 168 -13.87 11.04 22.21
N ARG A 169 -13.86 10.24 21.16
CA ARG A 169 -14.95 9.31 20.82
C ARG A 169 -14.40 7.90 20.73
N ILE A 170 -15.04 6.97 21.41
CA ILE A 170 -14.67 5.56 21.39
C ILE A 170 -15.63 4.83 20.44
N LEU A 171 -15.08 4.11 19.48
CA LEU A 171 -15.81 3.25 18.56
C LEU A 171 -15.46 1.79 18.82
N GLY A 172 -16.49 0.97 19.13
CA GLY A 172 -16.33 -0.48 19.26
C GLY A 172 -16.05 -1.09 17.89
N CYS A 173 -14.99 -1.89 17.79
CA CYS A 173 -14.62 -2.61 16.55
C CYS A 173 -13.83 -3.87 16.90
N ASP A 174 -13.92 -4.88 16.06
CA ASP A 174 -13.17 -6.14 16.18
C ASP A 174 -12.11 -6.30 15.08
N CYS A 175 -12.05 -5.35 14.15
CA CYS A 175 -11.06 -5.24 13.10
C CYS A 175 -10.83 -3.77 12.77
N LEU A 176 -9.59 -3.37 12.51
CA LEU A 176 -9.21 -2.05 12.02
C LEU A 176 -8.47 -2.19 10.70
N ALA A 177 -9.11 -1.77 9.61
CA ALA A 177 -8.51 -1.67 8.29
C ALA A 177 -7.79 -0.32 8.17
N MET A 178 -6.46 -0.31 8.09
CA MET A 178 -5.70 0.93 7.94
C MET A 178 -5.08 1.09 6.55
N SER A 179 -5.02 2.32 6.06
CA SER A 179 -4.36 2.67 4.80
C SER A 179 -3.70 4.04 4.92
N GLY A 180 -2.37 4.07 4.89
CA GLY A 180 -1.54 5.28 4.97
C GLY A 180 -1.02 5.75 3.61
N GLY A 181 -1.60 5.26 2.51
CA GLY A 181 -1.14 5.48 1.15
C GLY A 181 -0.27 4.34 0.63
N TRP A 182 0.48 4.60 -0.43
CA TRP A 182 1.20 3.57 -1.16
C TRP A 182 2.65 3.98 -1.42
N ASN A 183 3.58 3.08 -1.16
CA ASN A 183 5.00 3.26 -1.46
C ASN A 183 5.37 2.49 -2.72
N PRO A 184 5.97 3.11 -3.73
CA PRO A 184 6.55 2.42 -4.87
C PRO A 184 7.56 1.34 -4.44
N ALA A 185 7.46 0.16 -5.04
CA ALA A 185 8.39 -0.96 -4.76
C ALA A 185 9.68 -0.75 -5.56
N ILE A 186 10.54 0.17 -5.11
CA ILE A 186 11.75 0.64 -5.77
C ILE A 186 13.03 -0.12 -5.38
N HIS A 187 12.92 -1.23 -4.67
CA HIS A 187 14.07 -1.97 -4.14
C HIS A 187 15.06 -2.39 -5.24
N LEU A 188 14.57 -3.00 -6.31
CA LEU A 188 15.42 -3.40 -7.44
C LEU A 188 16.00 -2.19 -8.20
N PHE A 189 15.23 -1.09 -8.30
CA PHE A 189 15.73 0.14 -8.90
C PHE A 189 16.91 0.72 -8.09
N SER A 190 16.78 0.79 -6.77
CA SER A 190 17.84 1.26 -5.87
C SER A 190 19.05 0.31 -5.88
N GLN A 191 18.81 -1.01 -5.88
CA GLN A 191 19.86 -2.02 -5.94
C GLN A 191 20.70 -1.90 -7.21
N SER A 192 20.10 -1.52 -8.35
CA SER A 192 20.79 -1.30 -9.62
C SER A 192 21.58 0.03 -9.68
N GLY A 193 21.69 0.75 -8.56
CA GLY A 193 22.36 2.06 -8.48
C GLY A 193 21.48 3.25 -8.87
N GLY A 194 20.18 3.03 -9.09
CA GLY A 194 19.22 4.08 -9.39
C GLY A 194 19.06 5.07 -8.22
N LYS A 195 19.00 6.36 -8.54
CA LYS A 195 18.77 7.42 -7.56
C LYS A 195 17.29 7.64 -7.34
N VAL A 196 16.88 7.76 -6.09
CA VAL A 196 15.50 8.06 -5.72
C VAL A 196 15.35 9.55 -5.38
N LYS A 197 14.13 10.07 -5.56
CA LYS A 197 13.77 11.44 -5.17
C LYS A 197 12.45 11.43 -4.40
N TRP A 198 12.34 12.37 -3.47
CA TRP A 198 11.10 12.56 -2.72
C TRP A 198 10.04 13.24 -3.60
N ASN A 199 8.81 12.71 -3.58
CA ASN A 199 7.64 13.31 -4.19
C ASN A 199 6.69 13.80 -3.09
N HIS A 200 6.47 15.11 -3.01
CA HIS A 200 5.65 15.73 -1.98
C HIS A 200 4.15 15.43 -2.12
N GLU A 201 3.64 15.29 -3.34
CA GLU A 201 2.23 15.00 -3.59
C GLU A 201 1.85 13.59 -3.16
N LEU A 202 2.73 12.63 -3.44
CA LEU A 202 2.54 11.23 -3.06
C LEU A 202 3.06 10.93 -1.65
N ALA A 203 3.82 11.85 -1.05
CA ALA A 203 4.53 11.70 0.21
C ALA A 203 5.33 10.37 0.27
N THR A 204 6.12 10.12 -0.78
CA THR A 204 6.93 8.90 -0.92
C THR A 204 8.13 9.11 -1.83
N PHE A 205 9.08 8.17 -1.79
CA PHE A 205 10.19 8.14 -2.73
C PHE A 205 9.76 7.50 -4.06
N ILE A 206 10.18 8.11 -5.15
CA ILE A 206 9.98 7.61 -6.52
C ILE A 206 11.32 7.54 -7.26
N PRO A 207 11.45 6.81 -8.37
CA PRO A 207 12.64 6.83 -9.22
C PRO A 207 12.98 8.25 -9.67
N GLY A 208 14.24 8.65 -9.48
CA GLY A 208 14.74 10.01 -9.82
C GLY A 208 15.71 10.04 -10.98
N GLY A 209 16.59 9.04 -11.09
CA GLY A 209 17.57 8.93 -12.17
C GLY A 209 18.14 7.52 -12.24
N ALA A 210 18.29 7.00 -13.44
CA ALA A 210 18.84 5.67 -13.70
C ALA A 210 20.31 5.76 -14.10
N THR A 211 21.13 4.80 -13.66
CA THR A 211 22.54 4.68 -14.05
C THR A 211 22.75 3.72 -15.21
N GLN A 212 21.73 2.98 -15.59
CA GLN A 212 21.74 1.95 -16.65
C GLN A 212 20.42 2.00 -17.46
N ASN A 213 20.31 1.15 -18.47
CA ASN A 213 19.11 1.07 -19.31
C ASN A 213 17.93 0.40 -18.55
N VAL A 214 17.35 1.14 -17.62
CA VAL A 214 16.18 0.71 -16.83
C VAL A 214 15.08 1.74 -16.90
N LEU A 215 13.84 1.29 -17.02
CA LEU A 215 12.63 2.09 -16.93
C LEU A 215 11.78 1.58 -15.78
N ALA A 216 11.43 2.45 -14.83
CA ALA A 216 10.41 2.17 -13.83
C ALA A 216 9.07 2.69 -14.32
N ILE A 217 8.01 1.89 -14.21
CA ILE A 217 6.68 2.19 -14.75
C ILE A 217 5.57 1.83 -13.79
N GLY A 218 4.39 2.41 -14.03
CA GLY A 218 3.20 2.14 -13.22
C GLY A 218 3.41 2.51 -11.75
N GLY A 219 2.90 1.70 -10.82
CA GLY A 219 3.05 1.94 -9.39
C GLY A 219 4.50 2.13 -8.95
N CYS A 220 5.46 1.40 -9.51
CA CYS A 220 6.90 1.57 -9.23
C CYS A 220 7.39 2.99 -9.56
N ASN A 221 6.76 3.69 -10.51
CA ASN A 221 7.05 5.08 -10.87
C ASN A 221 6.07 6.08 -10.21
N GLY A 222 5.30 5.64 -9.22
CA GLY A 222 4.33 6.47 -8.53
C GLY A 222 3.03 6.72 -9.31
N ALA A 223 2.74 5.95 -10.35
CA ALA A 223 1.45 6.02 -11.02
C ALA A 223 0.38 5.33 -10.17
N ALA A 224 -0.54 6.12 -9.62
CA ALA A 224 -1.61 5.61 -8.78
C ALA A 224 -2.84 5.17 -9.59
N ASP A 225 -2.95 5.55 -10.86
CA ASP A 225 -4.07 5.24 -11.75
C ASP A 225 -3.71 4.24 -12.86
N LEU A 226 -4.72 3.48 -13.30
CA LEU A 226 -4.57 2.43 -14.32
C LEU A 226 -4.29 3.03 -15.69
N ALA A 227 -4.94 4.14 -16.05
CA ALA A 227 -4.77 4.78 -17.36
C ALA A 227 -3.30 5.22 -17.57
N LYS A 228 -2.71 5.86 -16.55
CA LYS A 228 -1.29 6.25 -16.57
C LYS A 228 -0.38 5.05 -16.63
N SER A 229 -0.67 4.00 -15.82
CA SER A 229 0.12 2.77 -15.79
C SER A 229 0.13 2.07 -17.15
N LEU A 230 -1.02 1.96 -17.83
CA LEU A 230 -1.13 1.40 -19.18
C LEU A 230 -0.33 2.20 -20.21
N LYS A 231 -0.44 3.53 -20.16
CA LYS A 231 0.30 4.43 -21.05
C LYS A 231 1.82 4.34 -20.84
N GLU A 232 2.26 4.30 -19.60
CA GLU A 232 3.70 4.13 -19.26
C GLU A 232 4.19 2.74 -19.72
N GLY A 233 3.41 1.68 -19.49
CA GLY A 233 3.74 0.32 -19.91
C GLY A 233 3.91 0.21 -21.42
N LEU A 234 2.97 0.76 -22.19
CA LEU A 234 3.06 0.76 -23.64
C LEU A 234 4.28 1.52 -24.15
N LYS A 235 4.54 2.73 -23.63
CA LYS A 235 5.71 3.53 -24.00
C LYS A 235 7.03 2.80 -23.70
N ALA A 236 7.13 2.20 -22.53
CA ALA A 236 8.32 1.46 -22.13
C ALA A 236 8.54 0.22 -23.00
N GLY A 237 7.47 -0.53 -23.31
CA GLY A 237 7.51 -1.69 -24.21
C GLY A 237 7.98 -1.31 -25.62
N ILE A 238 7.43 -0.22 -26.19
CA ILE A 238 7.86 0.31 -27.50
C ILE A 238 9.34 0.69 -27.49
N SER A 239 9.79 1.41 -26.45
CA SER A 239 11.18 1.80 -26.29
C SER A 239 12.13 0.60 -26.24
N ALA A 240 11.80 -0.39 -25.41
CA ALA A 240 12.59 -1.61 -25.27
C ALA A 240 12.64 -2.45 -26.57
N ALA A 241 11.51 -2.55 -27.27
CA ALA A 241 11.43 -3.24 -28.55
C ALA A 241 12.35 -2.60 -29.60
N ARG A 242 12.32 -1.25 -29.69
CA ARG A 242 13.17 -0.49 -30.61
C ARG A 242 14.65 -0.65 -30.30
N LEU A 243 15.05 -0.59 -29.04
CA LEU A 243 16.41 -0.83 -28.58
C LEU A 243 16.89 -2.25 -28.89
N SER A 244 15.95 -3.21 -28.97
CA SER A 244 16.22 -4.60 -29.37
C SER A 244 16.22 -4.82 -30.87
N GLY A 245 16.05 -3.75 -31.69
CA GLY A 245 16.06 -3.81 -33.15
C GLY A 245 14.69 -4.11 -33.79
N ASN A 246 13.61 -4.12 -33.03
CA ASN A 246 12.28 -4.33 -33.57
C ASN A 246 11.76 -3.03 -34.20
N LYS A 247 11.25 -3.13 -35.45
CA LYS A 247 10.70 -2.02 -36.24
C LYS A 247 9.17 -2.09 -36.39
N GLY A 248 8.49 -2.97 -35.63
CA GLY A 248 7.04 -3.14 -35.72
C GLY A 248 6.25 -1.91 -35.30
N HIS A 249 5.00 -1.83 -35.71
CA HIS A 249 4.07 -0.77 -35.32
C HIS A 249 3.58 -1.00 -33.89
N PRO A 250 3.51 0.05 -33.04
CA PRO A 250 2.97 -0.08 -31.70
C PRO A 250 1.46 -0.33 -31.75
N PRO A 251 0.91 -1.13 -30.81
CA PRO A 251 -0.52 -1.26 -30.65
C PRO A 251 -1.16 0.04 -30.17
N ALA A 252 -2.47 0.17 -30.32
CA ALA A 252 -3.23 1.29 -29.76
C ALA A 252 -3.16 1.27 -28.23
N THR A 253 -3.12 2.44 -27.62
CA THR A 253 -3.19 2.56 -26.15
C THR A 253 -4.60 2.24 -25.69
N PRO A 254 -4.80 1.28 -24.76
CA PRO A 254 -6.10 1.04 -24.16
C PRO A 254 -6.63 2.28 -23.45
N SER A 255 -7.90 2.62 -23.64
CA SER A 255 -8.57 3.70 -22.92
C SER A 255 -9.24 3.15 -21.67
N VAL A 256 -9.07 3.85 -20.55
CA VAL A 256 -9.71 3.53 -19.28
C VAL A 256 -10.25 4.82 -18.68
N GLN A 257 -11.49 4.79 -18.20
CA GLN A 257 -12.05 5.86 -17.37
C GLN A 257 -11.67 5.63 -15.92
N GLU A 258 -11.02 6.60 -15.33
CA GLU A 258 -10.64 6.57 -13.93
C GLU A 258 -11.47 7.57 -13.14
N PRO A 259 -11.97 7.17 -11.95
CA PRO A 259 -12.65 8.10 -11.06
C PRO A 259 -11.66 9.16 -10.54
N VAL A 260 -12.14 10.38 -10.39
CA VAL A 260 -11.36 11.46 -9.79
C VAL A 260 -10.97 11.05 -8.37
N GLN A 261 -9.69 11.15 -8.05
CA GLN A 261 -9.14 10.85 -6.72
C GLN A 261 -8.87 12.15 -5.96
N SER A 262 -9.07 12.11 -4.65
CA SER A 262 -8.67 13.19 -3.76
C SER A 262 -7.20 13.05 -3.37
N ALA A 263 -6.52 14.17 -3.18
CA ALA A 263 -5.13 14.18 -2.72
C ALA A 263 -4.97 13.42 -1.38
N THR A 264 -3.86 12.72 -1.25
CA THR A 264 -3.48 12.05 0.01
C THR A 264 -2.99 13.10 1.01
N ARG A 265 -3.44 12.99 2.27
CA ARG A 265 -2.91 13.82 3.36
C ARG A 265 -1.88 13.01 4.15
N PHE A 266 -0.63 13.49 4.17
CA PHE A 266 0.43 12.84 4.93
C PHE A 266 0.50 13.39 6.35
N VAL A 267 0.41 12.51 7.34
CA VAL A 267 0.64 12.80 8.77
C VAL A 267 1.39 11.62 9.36
N LEU A 268 2.60 11.87 9.87
CA LEU A 268 3.45 10.85 10.47
C LEU A 268 4.29 11.46 11.60
N PRO A 269 4.16 10.95 12.83
CA PRO A 269 3.12 10.06 13.33
C PRO A 269 1.79 10.80 13.58
N ILE A 270 0.71 10.06 13.79
CA ILE A 270 -0.52 10.64 14.36
C ILE A 270 -0.20 11.12 15.79
N PRO A 271 -0.54 12.36 16.15
CA PRO A 271 -0.26 12.87 17.49
C PRO A 271 -0.87 12.00 18.58
N THR A 272 -0.10 11.76 19.65
CA THR A 272 -0.57 11.03 20.82
C THR A 272 -0.99 11.99 21.92
N GLN A 273 -1.97 11.60 22.72
CA GLN A 273 -2.24 12.30 23.97
C GLN A 273 -1.22 11.81 25.00
N LYS A 274 -0.36 12.71 25.51
CA LYS A 274 0.57 12.39 26.59
C LYS A 274 -0.23 11.93 27.82
N ASN A 275 -0.33 10.64 28.02
CA ASN A 275 -0.83 10.07 29.26
C ASN A 275 0.39 9.81 30.17
N LYS A 276 0.47 10.52 31.30
CA LYS A 276 1.61 10.41 32.23
C LYS A 276 1.78 9.00 32.85
N PHE A 277 0.79 8.12 32.68
CA PHE A 277 0.75 6.82 33.38
C PHE A 277 0.88 5.60 32.49
N VAL A 278 0.82 5.72 31.16
CA VAL A 278 0.91 4.60 30.24
C VAL A 278 1.80 4.99 29.07
N SER A 279 2.92 4.29 28.93
CA SER A 279 3.75 4.34 27.73
C SER A 279 3.01 3.56 26.63
N GLU A 280 2.37 4.27 25.71
CA GLU A 280 1.74 3.64 24.55
C GLU A 280 2.81 3.41 23.48
N LYS A 281 2.95 2.16 23.03
CA LYS A 281 3.85 1.84 21.91
C LYS A 281 3.30 2.41 20.61
N VAL A 282 4.18 2.96 19.79
CA VAL A 282 3.88 3.53 18.47
C VAL A 282 4.87 2.94 17.49
N PHE A 283 4.51 1.88 16.80
CA PHE A 283 5.40 1.23 15.84
C PHE A 283 5.44 2.03 14.53
N ILE A 284 6.66 2.30 14.05
CA ILE A 284 6.94 2.92 12.75
C ILE A 284 7.32 1.83 11.75
N ASP A 285 8.11 0.86 12.16
CA ASP A 285 8.52 -0.29 11.37
C ASP A 285 8.19 -1.58 12.12
N PHE A 286 7.19 -2.32 11.62
CA PHE A 286 6.77 -3.60 12.21
C PHE A 286 7.76 -4.75 11.90
N GLN A 287 8.55 -4.64 10.83
CA GLN A 287 9.48 -5.70 10.45
C GLN A 287 10.71 -5.74 11.36
N ASN A 288 11.16 -4.57 11.81
CA ASN A 288 12.36 -4.42 12.64
C ASN A 288 12.02 -4.02 14.08
N ASP A 289 10.75 -4.07 14.47
CA ASP A 289 10.24 -3.70 15.81
C ASP A 289 10.64 -2.26 16.25
N VAL A 290 10.76 -1.32 15.28
CA VAL A 290 11.16 0.05 15.58
C VAL A 290 9.95 0.88 15.98
N THR A 291 10.04 1.47 17.17
CA THR A 291 9.03 2.39 17.72
C THR A 291 9.42 3.86 17.53
N LEU A 292 8.47 4.77 17.75
CA LEU A 292 8.74 6.21 17.72
C LEU A 292 9.78 6.62 18.80
N SER A 293 9.79 5.95 19.95
CA SER A 293 10.77 6.21 21.02
C SER A 293 12.19 5.78 20.69
N ASP A 294 12.38 4.87 19.73
CA ASP A 294 13.71 4.43 19.29
C ASP A 294 14.38 5.42 18.34
N ILE A 295 13.61 6.38 17.81
CA ILE A 295 14.09 7.39 16.85
C ILE A 295 14.26 8.76 17.51
N GLN A 296 13.59 9.03 18.63
CA GLN A 296 13.71 10.26 19.42
C GLN A 296 14.87 10.21 20.40
#